data_d28df8bb7d08949437b978975e24271c
#
_entry.id   d28df8bb7d08949437b978975e24271c
#
_cell.length_a   1.000
_cell.length_b   1.000
_cell.length_c   1.000
_cell.angle_alpha   90.00
_cell.angle_beta   90.00
_cell.angle_gamma   90.00
#
_symmetry.space_group_name_H-M   'P 1'
#
loop_
_entity.id
_entity.type
_entity.pdbx_description
1 polymer ?
#
loop_
_entity_poly.entity_id
_entity_poly.type
_entity_poly.pdbx_seq_one_letter_code
_entity_poly.pdbx_strand_id
1 'polypeptide(L)'
;MEERVERATKASRAFALVAAPVLVALVALPWWSDAGWMRLIAEMAYYLALAQLWNLLAGYAGLVSVGQQAYVGLGGYALFYLTGAQNMNVYLALAIAGPFAGLIAIPVSFAVFRLRGAYFAVGTWVMSEVFALSASLIAVLGAGSGLSLTPAILRQISPDRSSRDAILYLMSLAISVVVCAIVYLLLRSRHGLALTAIRDSEPASASLGVNTFRTKFIIYVATAACTGLIGALIFLQKLRISPEAGFSINDWTVVVIFMVVIGGIGTIEGPFIGMLVYITLRELLADYGTIYLILMGMIAIAVMLKAPSGIWGWVVQRYDLQLFPVGRRLVLAPPTPPQTSER
;
A
#
# COMPACT_ATOMS: atom_id res chain seq x y z
N MET A 1 15.15 21.16 -33.90
CA MET A 1 15.24 20.98 -32.44
C MET A 1 15.09 19.49 -32.21
N GLU A 2 16.13 18.78 -31.77
CA GLU A 2 16.01 17.38 -31.39
C GLU A 2 15.33 17.31 -30.00
N GLU A 3 14.13 16.76 -29.97
CA GLU A 3 13.38 16.50 -28.74
C GLU A 3 13.89 15.20 -28.14
N ARG A 4 14.53 15.25 -26.99
CA ARG A 4 15.00 14.07 -26.29
C ARG A 4 14.08 13.78 -25.09
N VAL A 5 13.44 12.61 -25.09
CA VAL A 5 12.61 12.15 -23.96
C VAL A 5 13.52 11.52 -22.91
N GLU A 6 13.79 12.21 -21.82
CA GLU A 6 14.51 11.63 -20.68
C GLU A 6 13.55 10.89 -19.74
N ARG A 7 13.88 9.62 -19.44
CA ARG A 7 13.12 8.73 -18.56
C ARG A 7 13.81 8.47 -17.22
N ALA A 8 15.05 8.93 -17.02
CA ALA A 8 15.79 8.71 -15.78
C ALA A 8 16.59 9.96 -15.44
N THR A 9 16.40 10.49 -14.23
CA THR A 9 17.16 11.62 -13.71
C THR A 9 18.46 11.13 -13.05
N LYS A 10 19.45 12.04 -12.88
CA LYS A 10 20.68 11.72 -12.12
C LYS A 10 20.34 11.28 -10.68
N ALA A 11 19.33 11.94 -10.06
CA ALA A 11 18.85 11.60 -8.73
C ALA A 11 18.27 10.17 -8.65
N SER A 12 17.52 9.73 -9.68
CA SER A 12 16.98 8.36 -9.74
C SER A 12 18.07 7.29 -9.82
N ARG A 13 19.16 7.56 -10.57
CA ARG A 13 20.30 6.62 -10.65
C ARG A 13 21.07 6.55 -9.32
N ALA A 14 21.31 7.71 -8.69
CA ALA A 14 21.94 7.75 -7.37
C ALA A 14 21.08 7.04 -6.31
N PHE A 15 19.76 7.25 -6.35
CA PHE A 15 18.83 6.53 -5.45
C PHE A 15 18.88 5.02 -5.66
N ALA A 16 18.88 4.53 -6.90
CA ALA A 16 18.97 3.09 -7.19
C ALA A 16 20.28 2.48 -6.64
N LEU A 17 21.41 3.22 -6.73
CA LEU A 17 22.70 2.80 -6.17
C LEU A 17 22.69 2.71 -4.65
N VAL A 18 21.88 3.54 -3.95
CA VAL A 18 21.73 3.49 -2.49
C VAL A 18 20.67 2.47 -2.08
N ALA A 19 19.58 2.37 -2.81
CA ALA A 19 18.47 1.47 -2.49
C ALA A 19 18.88 -0.01 -2.58
N ALA A 20 19.75 -0.38 -3.53
CA ALA A 20 20.20 -1.76 -3.67
C ALA A 20 20.97 -2.27 -2.44
N PRO A 21 22.03 -1.61 -1.93
CA PRO A 21 22.70 -2.07 -0.71
C PRO A 21 21.80 -2.02 0.53
N VAL A 22 20.88 -1.05 0.64
CA VAL A 22 19.91 -1.01 1.73
C VAL A 22 18.99 -2.24 1.67
N LEU A 23 18.51 -2.61 0.50
CA LEU A 23 17.69 -3.81 0.34
C LEU A 23 18.47 -5.08 0.68
N VAL A 24 19.73 -5.18 0.27
CA VAL A 24 20.61 -6.30 0.63
C VAL A 24 20.81 -6.37 2.15
N ALA A 25 21.05 -5.24 2.81
CA ALA A 25 21.15 -5.18 4.27
C ALA A 25 19.84 -5.61 4.97
N LEU A 26 18.69 -5.20 4.45
CA LEU A 26 17.40 -5.65 4.97
C LEU A 26 17.19 -7.16 4.76
N VAL A 27 17.54 -7.72 3.62
CA VAL A 27 17.46 -9.17 3.40
C VAL A 27 18.42 -9.93 4.34
N ALA A 28 19.59 -9.37 4.63
CA ALA A 28 20.57 -9.96 5.53
C ALA A 28 20.23 -9.79 7.02
N LEU A 29 19.22 -9.00 7.38
CA LEU A 29 18.87 -8.69 8.77
C LEU A 29 18.72 -9.91 9.70
N PRO A 30 18.09 -11.04 9.28
CA PRO A 30 17.90 -12.19 10.15
C PRO A 30 19.21 -12.83 10.67
N TRP A 31 20.35 -12.56 10.03
CA TRP A 31 21.64 -13.14 10.44
C TRP A 31 22.37 -12.36 11.55
N TRP A 32 22.00 -11.10 11.79
CA TRP A 32 22.69 -10.23 12.75
C TRP A 32 21.77 -9.44 13.68
N SER A 33 20.45 -9.55 13.51
CA SER A 33 19.48 -8.79 14.31
C SER A 33 18.60 -9.71 15.17
N ASP A 34 18.00 -9.14 16.20
CA ASP A 34 17.07 -9.83 17.07
C ASP A 34 15.62 -9.84 16.52
N ALA A 35 14.75 -10.64 17.17
CA ALA A 35 13.36 -10.78 16.76
C ALA A 35 12.54 -9.47 16.87
N GLY A 36 12.96 -8.53 17.71
CA GLY A 36 12.29 -7.24 17.89
C GLY A 36 12.39 -6.38 16.64
N TRP A 37 13.62 -6.20 16.14
CA TRP A 37 13.86 -5.46 14.90
C TRP A 37 13.22 -6.12 13.68
N MET A 38 13.29 -7.46 13.58
CA MET A 38 12.63 -8.18 12.49
C MET A 38 11.12 -7.90 12.47
N ARG A 39 10.44 -7.88 13.62
CA ARG A 39 9.01 -7.57 13.72
C ARG A 39 8.71 -6.13 13.35
N LEU A 40 9.48 -5.17 13.85
CA LEU A 40 9.32 -3.76 13.54
C LEU A 40 9.45 -3.50 12.04
N ILE A 41 10.49 -4.03 11.41
CA ILE A 41 10.72 -3.81 9.96
C ILE A 41 9.70 -4.59 9.11
N ALA A 42 9.25 -5.77 9.54
CA ALA A 42 8.15 -6.48 8.90
C ALA A 42 6.86 -5.64 8.96
N GLU A 43 6.59 -5.01 10.10
CA GLU A 43 5.46 -4.10 10.28
C GLU A 43 5.57 -2.89 9.35
N MET A 44 6.73 -2.25 9.28
CA MET A 44 7.00 -1.17 8.33
C MET A 44 6.77 -1.63 6.88
N ALA A 45 7.22 -2.83 6.53
CA ALA A 45 7.09 -3.36 5.19
C ALA A 45 5.63 -3.55 4.78
N TYR A 46 4.78 -4.15 5.61
CA TYR A 46 3.39 -4.32 5.24
C TYR A 46 2.59 -3.01 5.27
N TYR A 47 2.88 -2.08 6.19
CA TYR A 47 2.25 -0.76 6.15
C TYR A 47 2.65 0.03 4.90
N LEU A 48 3.93 -0.04 4.50
CA LEU A 48 4.38 0.57 3.25
C LEU A 48 3.64 0.00 2.04
N ALA A 49 3.48 -1.33 1.98
CA ALA A 49 2.74 -1.97 0.89
C ALA A 49 1.27 -1.53 0.85
N LEU A 50 0.59 -1.50 2.01
CA LEU A 50 -0.79 -1.00 2.12
C LEU A 50 -0.89 0.47 1.71
N ALA A 51 0.06 1.31 2.13
CA ALA A 51 0.12 2.73 1.80
C ALA A 51 0.33 2.96 0.30
N GLN A 52 1.20 2.19 -0.36
CA GLN A 52 1.39 2.25 -1.81
C GLN A 52 0.13 1.84 -2.58
N LEU A 53 -0.58 0.80 -2.15
CA LEU A 53 -1.84 0.35 -2.76
C LEU A 53 -2.95 1.39 -2.58
N TRP A 54 -3.07 1.98 -1.40
CA TRP A 54 -4.04 3.05 -1.16
C TRP A 54 -3.70 4.30 -1.98
N ASN A 55 -2.43 4.68 -2.03
CA ASN A 55 -1.97 5.80 -2.83
C ASN A 55 -2.20 5.57 -4.34
N LEU A 56 -2.10 4.34 -4.81
CA LEU A 56 -2.44 4.00 -6.19
C LEU A 56 -3.92 4.28 -6.48
N LEU A 57 -4.83 3.94 -5.55
CA LEU A 57 -6.26 4.24 -5.70
C LEU A 57 -6.57 5.73 -5.54
N ALA A 58 -6.18 6.33 -4.42
CA ALA A 58 -6.53 7.70 -4.09
C ALA A 58 -5.71 8.73 -4.86
N GLY A 59 -4.38 8.54 -4.89
CA GLY A 59 -3.44 9.49 -5.45
C GLY A 59 -3.36 9.49 -6.98
N TYR A 60 -3.58 8.33 -7.61
CA TYR A 60 -3.44 8.19 -9.06
C TYR A 60 -4.75 7.90 -9.79
N ALA A 61 -5.70 7.18 -9.17
CA ALA A 61 -7.00 6.90 -9.80
C ALA A 61 -8.14 7.81 -9.31
N GLY A 62 -7.90 8.67 -8.32
CA GLY A 62 -8.91 9.55 -7.73
C GLY A 62 -9.98 8.81 -6.91
N LEU A 63 -9.73 7.57 -6.52
CA LEU A 63 -10.63 6.71 -5.74
C LEU A 63 -10.23 6.74 -4.26
N VAL A 64 -10.68 7.76 -3.52
CA VAL A 64 -10.41 7.89 -2.08
C VAL A 64 -11.27 6.89 -1.32
N SER A 65 -10.73 5.67 -1.11
CA SER A 65 -11.41 4.60 -0.38
C SER A 65 -11.12 4.68 1.11
N VAL A 66 -12.16 4.51 1.94
CA VAL A 66 -12.06 4.36 3.41
C VAL A 66 -12.42 2.93 3.82
N GLY A 67 -12.33 1.98 2.91
CA GLY A 67 -12.68 0.58 3.13
C GLY A 67 -11.54 -0.41 2.92
N GLN A 68 -10.27 0.01 3.01
CA GLN A 68 -9.14 -0.88 2.77
C GLN A 68 -9.07 -2.02 3.81
N GLN A 69 -9.44 -1.74 5.08
CA GLN A 69 -9.56 -2.74 6.14
C GLN A 69 -10.48 -3.90 5.77
N ALA A 70 -11.47 -3.70 4.90
CA ALA A 70 -12.32 -4.80 4.41
C ALA A 70 -11.50 -5.95 3.83
N TYR A 71 -10.55 -5.62 2.96
CA TYR A 71 -9.72 -6.61 2.27
C TYR A 71 -8.61 -7.15 3.16
N VAL A 72 -8.09 -6.36 4.11
CA VAL A 72 -7.18 -6.84 5.15
C VAL A 72 -7.85 -7.93 5.99
N GLY A 73 -9.07 -7.66 6.47
CA GLY A 73 -9.86 -8.62 7.25
C GLY A 73 -10.24 -9.87 6.43
N LEU A 74 -10.75 -9.69 5.21
CA LEU A 74 -11.12 -10.81 4.34
C LEU A 74 -9.94 -11.73 4.05
N GLY A 75 -8.75 -11.18 3.76
CA GLY A 75 -7.54 -11.97 3.55
C GLY A 75 -7.12 -12.74 4.80
N GLY A 76 -7.14 -12.08 5.97
CA GLY A 76 -6.85 -12.73 7.24
C GLY A 76 -7.82 -13.87 7.55
N TYR A 77 -9.12 -13.63 7.46
CA TYR A 77 -10.14 -14.66 7.67
C TYR A 77 -10.07 -15.82 6.67
N ALA A 78 -9.77 -15.53 5.40
CA ALA A 78 -9.54 -16.57 4.39
C ALA A 78 -8.39 -17.49 4.79
N LEU A 79 -7.25 -16.93 5.23
CA LEU A 79 -6.12 -17.72 5.71
C LEU A 79 -6.52 -18.63 6.89
N PHE A 80 -7.16 -18.07 7.91
CA PHE A 80 -7.52 -18.81 9.12
C PHE A 80 -8.56 -19.91 8.84
N TYR A 81 -9.54 -19.63 7.98
CA TYR A 81 -10.52 -20.63 7.57
C TYR A 81 -9.88 -21.78 6.77
N LEU A 82 -9.05 -21.47 5.79
CA LEU A 82 -8.39 -22.47 4.94
C LEU A 82 -7.41 -23.33 5.74
N THR A 83 -6.66 -22.74 6.66
CA THR A 83 -5.70 -23.49 7.47
C THR A 83 -6.34 -24.23 8.64
N GLY A 84 -7.34 -23.62 9.30
CA GLY A 84 -7.97 -24.19 10.48
C GLY A 84 -9.10 -25.17 10.17
N ALA A 85 -10.07 -24.81 9.31
CA ALA A 85 -11.23 -25.63 9.00
C ALA A 85 -10.95 -26.64 7.87
N GLN A 86 -10.15 -26.26 6.86
CA GLN A 86 -9.84 -27.10 5.70
C GLN A 86 -8.51 -27.84 5.78
N ASN A 87 -7.74 -27.63 6.88
CA ASN A 87 -6.41 -28.21 7.08
C ASN A 87 -5.45 -27.99 5.88
N MET A 88 -5.62 -26.88 5.16
CA MET A 88 -4.80 -26.53 4.00
C MET A 88 -3.40 -26.09 4.44
N ASN A 89 -2.41 -26.34 3.58
CA ASN A 89 -1.04 -25.85 3.81
C ASN A 89 -1.02 -24.31 3.88
N VAL A 90 -0.28 -23.75 4.86
CA VAL A 90 -0.23 -22.30 5.14
C VAL A 90 0.18 -21.48 3.93
N TYR A 91 1.17 -21.94 3.15
CA TYR A 91 1.64 -21.22 1.96
C TYR A 91 0.58 -21.19 0.86
N LEU A 92 -0.15 -22.30 0.67
CA LEU A 92 -1.25 -22.36 -0.29
C LEU A 92 -2.42 -21.49 0.15
N ALA A 93 -2.79 -21.54 1.43
CA ALA A 93 -3.83 -20.69 1.99
C ALA A 93 -3.49 -19.20 1.85
N LEU A 94 -2.23 -18.82 2.08
CA LEU A 94 -1.74 -17.46 1.87
C LEU A 94 -1.87 -17.04 0.40
N ALA A 95 -1.47 -17.91 -0.54
CA ALA A 95 -1.56 -17.63 -1.97
C ALA A 95 -3.02 -17.47 -2.45
N ILE A 96 -3.98 -18.18 -1.84
CA ILE A 96 -5.40 -18.10 -2.18
C ILE A 96 -6.07 -16.86 -1.55
N ALA A 97 -5.61 -16.42 -0.38
CA ALA A 97 -6.22 -15.31 0.35
C ALA A 97 -6.29 -14.01 -0.47
N GLY A 98 -5.25 -13.71 -1.25
CA GLY A 98 -5.24 -12.56 -2.15
C GLY A 98 -6.30 -12.65 -3.26
N PRO A 99 -6.26 -13.66 -4.14
CA PRO A 99 -7.30 -13.89 -5.16
C PRO A 99 -8.71 -13.93 -4.59
N PHE A 100 -8.92 -14.53 -3.41
CA PHE A 100 -10.21 -14.54 -2.73
C PHE A 100 -10.71 -13.12 -2.42
N ALA A 101 -9.86 -12.26 -1.83
CA ALA A 101 -10.20 -10.87 -1.56
C ALA A 101 -10.50 -10.09 -2.86
N GLY A 102 -9.73 -10.35 -3.92
CA GLY A 102 -9.98 -9.79 -5.25
C GLY A 102 -11.32 -10.25 -5.84
N LEU A 103 -11.68 -11.52 -5.68
CA LEU A 103 -12.96 -12.06 -6.14
C LEU A 103 -14.14 -11.37 -5.45
N ILE A 104 -14.05 -11.15 -4.13
CA ILE A 104 -15.07 -10.41 -3.37
C ILE A 104 -15.11 -8.94 -3.78
N ALA A 105 -13.99 -8.35 -4.16
CA ALA A 105 -13.94 -6.97 -4.65
C ALA A 105 -14.73 -6.75 -5.97
N ILE A 106 -14.95 -7.81 -6.76
CA ILE A 106 -15.70 -7.71 -8.02
C ILE A 106 -17.15 -7.21 -7.77
N PRO A 107 -18.01 -7.91 -7.02
CA PRO A 107 -19.36 -7.43 -6.75
C PRO A 107 -19.37 -6.11 -5.97
N VAL A 108 -18.44 -5.91 -5.04
CA VAL A 108 -18.30 -4.65 -4.28
C VAL A 108 -18.06 -3.48 -5.22
N SER A 109 -17.19 -3.63 -6.21
CA SER A 109 -16.88 -2.56 -7.18
C SER A 109 -18.10 -2.09 -7.95
N PHE A 110 -19.00 -2.98 -8.36
CA PHE A 110 -20.25 -2.61 -9.04
C PHE A 110 -21.19 -1.81 -8.14
N ALA A 111 -21.16 -2.04 -6.83
CA ALA A 111 -21.94 -1.28 -5.87
C ALA A 111 -21.31 0.10 -5.63
N VAL A 112 -20.01 0.15 -5.30
CA VAL A 112 -19.35 1.40 -4.86
C VAL A 112 -19.04 2.36 -6.01
N PHE A 113 -18.82 1.87 -7.25
CA PHE A 113 -18.56 2.77 -8.40
C PHE A 113 -19.77 3.54 -8.89
N ARG A 114 -20.97 3.24 -8.36
CA ARG A 114 -22.17 4.10 -8.57
C ARG A 114 -22.10 5.38 -7.73
N LEU A 115 -21.24 5.41 -6.72
CA LEU A 115 -21.03 6.52 -5.81
C LEU A 115 -19.87 7.40 -6.31
N ARG A 116 -19.89 8.69 -6.03
CA ARG A 116 -18.87 9.65 -6.46
C ARG A 116 -18.39 10.49 -5.28
N GLY A 117 -17.11 10.90 -5.32
CA GLY A 117 -16.52 11.79 -4.31
C GLY A 117 -16.63 11.24 -2.89
N ALA A 118 -17.15 12.05 -1.96
CA ALA A 118 -17.32 11.66 -0.57
C ALA A 118 -18.24 10.45 -0.35
N TYR A 119 -19.27 10.28 -1.19
CA TYR A 119 -20.16 9.11 -1.09
C TYR A 119 -19.43 7.79 -1.40
N PHE A 120 -18.43 7.81 -2.29
CA PHE A 120 -17.59 6.64 -2.54
C PHE A 120 -16.78 6.25 -1.29
N ALA A 121 -16.20 7.23 -0.59
CA ALA A 121 -15.47 7.00 0.65
C ALA A 121 -16.35 6.37 1.73
N VAL A 122 -17.52 6.97 1.97
CA VAL A 122 -18.51 6.46 2.93
C VAL A 122 -19.01 5.07 2.51
N GLY A 123 -19.32 4.86 1.23
CA GLY A 123 -19.79 3.57 0.72
C GLY A 123 -18.78 2.44 0.91
N THR A 124 -17.49 2.72 0.68
CA THR A 124 -16.42 1.72 0.93
C THR A 124 -16.25 1.42 2.41
N TRP A 125 -16.41 2.41 3.29
CA TRP A 125 -16.41 2.19 4.74
C TRP A 125 -17.59 1.32 5.18
N VAL A 126 -18.81 1.66 4.76
CA VAL A 126 -20.02 0.86 5.08
C VAL A 126 -19.86 -0.59 4.62
N MET A 127 -19.30 -0.82 3.43
CA MET A 127 -19.00 -2.19 2.96
C MET A 127 -18.04 -2.93 3.88
N SER A 128 -17.03 -2.24 4.44
CA SER A 128 -16.13 -2.84 5.43
C SER A 128 -16.87 -3.23 6.72
N GLU A 129 -17.77 -2.38 7.21
CA GLU A 129 -18.59 -2.68 8.39
C GLU A 129 -19.53 -3.88 8.14
N VAL A 130 -20.10 -3.98 6.94
CA VAL A 130 -20.91 -5.15 6.55
C VAL A 130 -20.08 -6.44 6.63
N PHE A 131 -18.83 -6.45 6.18
CA PHE A 131 -17.95 -7.61 6.30
C PHE A 131 -17.57 -7.90 7.74
N ALA A 132 -17.30 -6.88 8.56
CA ALA A 132 -17.00 -7.03 9.99
C ALA A 132 -18.19 -7.69 10.74
N LEU A 133 -19.39 -7.17 10.53
CA LEU A 133 -20.63 -7.73 11.12
C LEU A 133 -20.90 -9.13 10.60
N SER A 134 -20.74 -9.39 9.31
CA SER A 134 -20.88 -10.73 8.74
C SER A 134 -19.91 -11.72 9.37
N ALA A 135 -18.65 -11.35 9.52
CA ALA A 135 -17.64 -12.20 10.16
C ALA A 135 -17.98 -12.48 11.64
N SER A 136 -18.57 -11.50 12.35
CA SER A 136 -18.98 -11.66 13.76
C SER A 136 -20.19 -12.58 13.96
N LEU A 137 -21.01 -12.79 12.92
CA LEU A 137 -22.19 -13.66 12.98
C LEU A 137 -21.90 -15.11 12.54
N ILE A 138 -20.85 -15.33 11.76
CA ILE A 138 -20.52 -16.65 11.20
C ILE A 138 -19.76 -17.48 12.25
N ALA A 139 -20.41 -18.51 12.78
CA ALA A 139 -19.84 -19.37 13.82
C ALA A 139 -18.53 -20.05 13.42
N VAL A 140 -18.39 -20.49 12.16
CA VAL A 140 -17.17 -21.13 11.62
C VAL A 140 -15.97 -20.15 11.61
N LEU A 141 -16.23 -18.85 11.58
CA LEU A 141 -15.21 -17.80 11.69
C LEU A 141 -14.94 -17.38 13.14
N GLY A 142 -15.42 -18.17 14.12
CA GLY A 142 -15.24 -17.90 15.55
C GLY A 142 -16.18 -16.84 16.10
N ALA A 143 -17.19 -16.42 15.34
CA ALA A 143 -18.15 -15.36 15.69
C ALA A 143 -17.40 -14.11 16.23
N GLY A 144 -17.91 -13.45 17.24
CA GLY A 144 -17.27 -12.27 17.83
C GLY A 144 -15.92 -12.52 18.54
N SER A 145 -15.62 -13.76 18.95
CA SER A 145 -14.37 -14.11 19.63
C SER A 145 -13.17 -14.27 18.70
N GLY A 146 -13.42 -14.48 17.40
CA GLY A 146 -12.39 -14.68 16.38
C GLY A 146 -11.75 -16.07 16.40
N LEU A 147 -10.63 -16.20 15.66
CA LEU A 147 -9.89 -17.45 15.47
C LEU A 147 -8.43 -17.29 15.89
N SER A 148 -7.79 -18.39 16.32
CA SER A 148 -6.36 -18.46 16.62
C SER A 148 -5.71 -19.62 15.86
N LEU A 149 -4.48 -19.45 15.41
CA LEU A 149 -3.72 -20.52 14.76
C LEU A 149 -3.19 -21.50 15.79
N THR A 150 -3.33 -22.79 15.48
CA THR A 150 -2.82 -23.86 16.35
C THR A 150 -1.30 -24.03 16.19
N PRO A 151 -0.59 -24.55 17.20
CA PRO A 151 0.84 -24.84 17.07
C PRO A 151 1.19 -25.79 15.91
N ALA A 152 0.26 -26.68 15.55
CA ALA A 152 0.43 -27.59 14.42
C ALA A 152 0.54 -26.85 13.07
N ILE A 153 -0.27 -25.81 12.87
CA ILE A 153 -0.22 -24.95 11.68
C ILE A 153 1.10 -24.17 11.63
N LEU A 154 1.55 -23.65 12.78
CA LEU A 154 2.81 -22.89 12.86
C LEU A 154 4.04 -23.76 12.54
N ARG A 155 4.02 -25.04 12.91
CA ARG A 155 5.09 -25.99 12.57
C ARG A 155 5.21 -26.26 11.07
N GLN A 156 4.16 -26.00 10.27
CA GLN A 156 4.24 -26.11 8.81
C GLN A 156 5.15 -25.03 8.21
N ILE A 157 5.31 -23.87 8.89
CA ILE A 157 6.21 -22.79 8.44
C ILE A 157 7.64 -23.16 8.84
N SER A 158 7.86 -23.39 10.13
CA SER A 158 9.12 -23.89 10.68
C SER A 158 8.88 -24.44 12.10
N PRO A 159 9.55 -25.54 12.49
CA PRO A 159 9.54 -26.04 13.86
C PRO A 159 10.15 -25.06 14.85
N ASP A 160 11.21 -24.38 14.43
CA ASP A 160 11.95 -23.41 15.24
C ASP A 160 11.33 -21.99 15.15
N ARG A 161 11.23 -21.32 16.31
CA ARG A 161 10.63 -19.99 16.41
C ARG A 161 11.45 -18.93 15.70
N SER A 162 12.78 -18.97 15.84
CA SER A 162 13.67 -17.98 15.21
C SER A 162 13.59 -18.06 13.68
N SER A 163 13.68 -19.27 13.14
CA SER A 163 13.55 -19.50 11.68
C SER A 163 12.16 -19.08 11.16
N ARG A 164 11.10 -19.29 11.94
CA ARG A 164 9.76 -18.85 11.57
C ARG A 164 9.64 -17.33 11.52
N ASP A 165 10.16 -16.64 12.56
CA ASP A 165 10.15 -15.17 12.61
C ASP A 165 10.93 -14.59 11.41
N ALA A 166 12.07 -15.20 11.04
CA ALA A 166 12.86 -14.83 9.87
C ALA A 166 12.10 -15.06 8.55
N ILE A 167 11.42 -16.20 8.39
CA ILE A 167 10.63 -16.49 7.19
C ILE A 167 9.50 -15.48 7.03
N LEU A 168 8.73 -15.20 8.08
CA LEU A 168 7.62 -14.24 8.05
C LEU A 168 8.12 -12.83 7.77
N TYR A 169 9.26 -12.45 8.31
CA TYR A 169 9.94 -11.19 8.01
C TYR A 169 10.29 -11.08 6.52
N LEU A 170 10.99 -12.09 5.97
CA LEU A 170 11.40 -12.09 4.57
C LEU A 170 10.18 -12.10 3.62
N MET A 171 9.10 -12.79 3.98
CA MET A 171 7.85 -12.75 3.21
C MET A 171 7.22 -11.35 3.22
N SER A 172 7.21 -10.65 4.37
CA SER A 172 6.70 -9.28 4.46
C SER A 172 7.53 -8.32 3.61
N LEU A 173 8.85 -8.43 3.69
CA LEU A 173 9.76 -7.62 2.89
C LEU A 173 9.58 -7.90 1.39
N ALA A 174 9.51 -9.18 0.99
CA ALA A 174 9.33 -9.58 -0.40
C ALA A 174 8.01 -9.05 -0.98
N ILE A 175 6.89 -9.21 -0.25
CA ILE A 175 5.58 -8.70 -0.69
C ILE A 175 5.60 -7.18 -0.82
N SER A 176 6.21 -6.46 0.13
CA SER A 176 6.33 -5.00 0.06
C SER A 176 7.14 -4.54 -1.16
N VAL A 177 8.28 -5.18 -1.41
CA VAL A 177 9.12 -4.88 -2.60
C VAL A 177 8.36 -5.18 -3.89
N VAL A 178 7.67 -6.32 -3.96
CA VAL A 178 6.86 -6.71 -5.13
C VAL A 178 5.73 -5.71 -5.37
N VAL A 179 5.01 -5.30 -4.33
CA VAL A 179 3.94 -4.29 -4.44
C VAL A 179 4.50 -2.95 -4.93
N CYS A 180 5.59 -2.46 -4.33
CA CYS A 180 6.25 -1.23 -4.78
C CYS A 180 6.70 -1.32 -6.24
N ALA A 181 7.27 -2.46 -6.65
CA ALA A 181 7.69 -2.69 -8.03
C ALA A 181 6.49 -2.72 -9.00
N ILE A 182 5.41 -3.42 -8.64
CA ILE A 182 4.18 -3.47 -9.45
C ILE A 182 3.59 -2.08 -9.61
N VAL A 183 3.45 -1.30 -8.53
CA VAL A 183 2.94 0.08 -8.57
C VAL A 183 3.83 0.94 -9.47
N TYR A 184 5.15 0.87 -9.30
CA TYR A 184 6.08 1.63 -10.12
C TYR A 184 5.99 1.28 -11.61
N LEU A 185 6.00 -0.03 -11.96
CA LEU A 185 5.91 -0.49 -13.34
C LEU A 185 4.56 -0.13 -13.97
N LEU A 186 3.47 -0.26 -13.21
CA LEU A 186 2.13 0.11 -13.63
C LEU A 186 2.08 1.62 -13.97
N LEU A 187 2.61 2.47 -13.10
CA LEU A 187 2.60 3.92 -13.30
C LEU A 187 3.48 4.36 -14.49
N ARG A 188 4.53 3.62 -14.81
CA ARG A 188 5.34 3.84 -16.02
C ARG A 188 4.69 3.37 -17.31
N SER A 189 3.66 2.56 -17.24
CA SER A 189 2.92 2.02 -18.37
C SER A 189 1.88 3.02 -18.91
N ARG A 190 1.25 2.67 -20.05
CA ARG A 190 0.08 3.40 -20.58
C ARG A 190 -1.09 3.44 -19.62
N HIS A 191 -1.24 2.44 -18.75
CA HIS A 191 -2.29 2.40 -17.74
C HIS A 191 -2.09 3.46 -16.66
N GLY A 192 -0.85 3.74 -16.28
CA GLY A 192 -0.53 4.83 -15.35
C GLY A 192 -0.93 6.21 -15.89
N LEU A 193 -0.69 6.47 -17.18
CA LEU A 193 -1.17 7.70 -17.85
C LEU A 193 -2.69 7.77 -17.88
N ALA A 194 -3.37 6.65 -18.15
CA ALA A 194 -4.83 6.61 -18.11
C ALA A 194 -5.38 6.90 -16.70
N LEU A 195 -4.74 6.38 -15.64
CA LEU A 195 -5.15 6.64 -14.26
C LEU A 195 -5.05 8.12 -13.90
N THR A 196 -3.92 8.76 -14.19
CA THR A 196 -3.73 10.19 -13.90
C THR A 196 -4.70 11.06 -14.71
N ALA A 197 -4.96 10.73 -15.97
CA ALA A 197 -5.96 11.42 -16.79
C ALA A 197 -7.37 11.28 -16.21
N ILE A 198 -7.75 10.09 -15.72
CA ILE A 198 -9.04 9.84 -15.06
C ILE A 198 -9.15 10.65 -13.77
N ARG A 199 -8.08 10.70 -12.96
CA ARG A 199 -8.05 11.49 -11.73
C ARG A 199 -8.28 12.98 -11.99
N ASP A 200 -7.63 13.52 -13.01
CA ASP A 200 -7.67 14.95 -13.32
C ASP A 200 -9.03 15.34 -13.94
N SER A 201 -9.55 14.55 -14.88
CA SER A 201 -10.90 14.71 -15.44
C SER A 201 -11.42 13.42 -16.06
N GLU A 202 -12.37 12.77 -15.40
CA GLU A 202 -13.00 11.55 -15.91
C GLU A 202 -13.75 11.76 -17.25
N PRO A 203 -14.54 12.87 -17.41
CA PRO A 203 -15.20 13.14 -18.68
C PRO A 203 -14.24 13.40 -19.84
N ALA A 204 -13.15 14.16 -19.59
CA ALA A 204 -12.15 14.44 -20.61
C ALA A 204 -11.39 13.19 -21.04
N SER A 205 -11.01 12.31 -20.10
CA SER A 205 -10.34 11.06 -20.42
C SER A 205 -11.25 10.09 -21.19
N ALA A 206 -12.55 10.06 -20.88
CA ALA A 206 -13.53 9.29 -21.66
C ALA A 206 -13.64 9.79 -23.10
N SER A 207 -13.64 11.12 -23.32
CA SER A 207 -13.65 11.72 -24.66
C SER A 207 -12.41 11.38 -25.49
N LEU A 208 -11.27 11.09 -24.83
CA LEU A 208 -10.04 10.62 -25.47
C LEU A 208 -10.02 9.09 -25.69
N GLY A 209 -11.14 8.38 -25.45
CA GLY A 209 -11.28 6.95 -25.68
C GLY A 209 -10.79 6.06 -24.54
N VAL A 210 -10.50 6.62 -23.36
CA VAL A 210 -10.14 5.83 -22.17
C VAL A 210 -11.41 5.19 -21.58
N ASN A 211 -11.42 3.86 -21.46
CA ASN A 211 -12.50 3.17 -20.75
C ASN A 211 -12.29 3.33 -19.23
N THR A 212 -12.91 4.38 -18.66
CA THR A 212 -12.71 4.80 -17.26
C THR A 212 -13.19 3.73 -16.27
N PHE A 213 -14.34 3.10 -16.53
CA PHE A 213 -14.87 2.03 -15.69
C PHE A 213 -13.92 0.82 -15.65
N ARG A 214 -13.52 0.32 -16.81
CA ARG A 214 -12.62 -0.86 -16.89
C ARG A 214 -11.28 -0.60 -16.22
N THR A 215 -10.73 0.60 -16.41
CA THR A 215 -9.45 0.97 -15.81
C THR A 215 -9.55 1.01 -14.28
N LYS A 216 -10.56 1.71 -13.74
CA LYS A 216 -10.83 1.76 -12.29
C LYS A 216 -11.09 0.37 -11.71
N PHE A 217 -11.90 -0.43 -12.40
CA PHE A 217 -12.27 -1.78 -11.98
C PHE A 217 -11.04 -2.70 -11.82
N ILE A 218 -10.19 -2.78 -12.85
CA ILE A 218 -9.00 -3.63 -12.80
C ILE A 218 -8.08 -3.23 -11.65
N ILE A 219 -7.83 -1.92 -11.48
CA ILE A 219 -6.95 -1.44 -10.41
C ILE A 219 -7.57 -1.68 -9.04
N TYR A 220 -8.87 -1.46 -8.87
CA TYR A 220 -9.57 -1.71 -7.61
C TYR A 220 -9.51 -3.18 -7.20
N VAL A 221 -9.80 -4.10 -8.12
CA VAL A 221 -9.74 -5.55 -7.86
C VAL A 221 -8.30 -6.02 -7.60
N ALA A 222 -7.33 -5.52 -8.37
CA ALA A 222 -5.92 -5.85 -8.16
C ALA A 222 -5.41 -5.34 -6.80
N THR A 223 -5.75 -4.11 -6.41
CA THR A 223 -5.36 -3.56 -5.10
C THR A 223 -6.05 -4.31 -3.96
N ALA A 224 -7.31 -4.71 -4.12
CA ALA A 224 -8.03 -5.53 -3.14
C ALA A 224 -7.37 -6.90 -2.96
N ALA A 225 -6.97 -7.56 -4.05
CA ALA A 225 -6.26 -8.84 -4.01
C ALA A 225 -4.90 -8.71 -3.29
N CYS A 226 -4.09 -7.70 -3.64
CA CYS A 226 -2.83 -7.45 -2.96
C CYS A 226 -3.04 -7.11 -1.47
N THR A 227 -4.05 -6.30 -1.14
CA THR A 227 -4.39 -5.96 0.25
C THR A 227 -4.82 -7.20 1.04
N GLY A 228 -5.59 -8.11 0.43
CA GLY A 228 -5.98 -9.37 1.05
C GLY A 228 -4.79 -10.29 1.34
N LEU A 229 -3.86 -10.39 0.40
CA LEU A 229 -2.61 -11.14 0.59
C LEU A 229 -1.78 -10.58 1.76
N ILE A 230 -1.64 -9.25 1.82
CA ILE A 230 -0.95 -8.56 2.93
C ILE A 230 -1.69 -8.80 4.25
N GLY A 231 -3.02 -8.69 4.26
CA GLY A 231 -3.85 -8.95 5.43
C GLY A 231 -3.68 -10.37 5.97
N ALA A 232 -3.66 -11.37 5.09
CA ALA A 232 -3.38 -12.75 5.45
C ALA A 232 -2.00 -12.90 6.12
N LEU A 233 -0.96 -12.27 5.56
CA LEU A 233 0.38 -12.31 6.14
C LEU A 233 0.46 -11.59 7.50
N ILE A 234 -0.20 -10.44 7.66
CA ILE A 234 -0.28 -9.71 8.93
C ILE A 234 -0.87 -10.60 10.02
N PHE A 235 -2.01 -11.25 9.75
CA PHE A 235 -2.66 -12.09 10.74
C PHE A 235 -1.96 -13.42 10.96
N LEU A 236 -1.20 -13.91 9.98
CA LEU A 236 -0.27 -15.03 10.17
C LEU A 236 0.83 -14.68 11.18
N GLN A 237 1.32 -13.46 11.20
CA GLN A 237 2.29 -12.98 12.20
C GLN A 237 1.64 -12.73 13.57
N LYS A 238 0.42 -12.19 13.60
CA LYS A 238 -0.35 -11.92 14.84
C LYS A 238 -0.91 -13.19 15.48
N LEU A 239 -0.97 -14.30 14.75
CA LEU A 239 -1.44 -15.62 15.19
C LEU A 239 -2.91 -15.68 15.66
N ARG A 240 -3.61 -14.57 15.62
CA ARG A 240 -5.01 -14.42 16.01
C ARG A 240 -5.69 -13.37 15.15
N ILE A 241 -6.94 -13.64 14.80
CA ILE A 241 -7.82 -12.69 14.14
C ILE A 241 -9.16 -12.60 14.87
N SER A 242 -9.69 -11.40 15.00
CA SER A 242 -11.07 -11.15 15.46
C SER A 242 -11.71 -10.16 14.49
N PRO A 243 -13.06 -10.07 14.43
CA PRO A 243 -13.75 -9.11 13.58
C PRO A 243 -13.27 -7.67 13.85
N GLU A 244 -13.14 -7.29 15.12
CA GLU A 244 -12.65 -5.97 15.53
C GLU A 244 -11.23 -5.71 15.03
N ALA A 245 -10.29 -6.63 15.21
CA ALA A 245 -8.90 -6.45 14.75
C ALA A 245 -8.76 -6.57 13.23
N GLY A 246 -9.54 -7.45 12.58
CA GLY A 246 -9.47 -7.70 11.14
C GLY A 246 -9.97 -6.53 10.31
N PHE A 247 -11.05 -5.90 10.77
CA PHE A 247 -11.73 -4.81 10.06
C PHE A 247 -11.58 -3.45 10.76
N SER A 248 -10.57 -3.28 11.63
CA SER A 248 -10.28 -2.04 12.32
C SER A 248 -9.97 -0.91 11.33
N ILE A 249 -10.81 0.11 11.30
CA ILE A 249 -10.56 1.31 10.50
C ILE A 249 -9.33 2.06 11.01
N ASN A 250 -9.15 2.10 12.34
CA ASN A 250 -8.07 2.84 12.99
C ASN A 250 -6.69 2.21 12.70
N ASP A 251 -6.60 0.87 12.78
CA ASP A 251 -5.31 0.18 12.63
C ASP A 251 -4.88 0.08 11.15
N TRP A 252 -5.82 0.04 10.21
CA TRP A 252 -5.50 -0.20 8.81
C TRP A 252 -5.69 1.03 7.94
N THR A 253 -6.90 1.58 7.86
CA THR A 253 -7.19 2.64 6.89
C THR A 253 -6.73 4.01 7.37
N VAL A 254 -6.99 4.39 8.62
CA VAL A 254 -6.60 5.70 9.16
C VAL A 254 -5.08 5.85 9.16
N VAL A 255 -4.35 4.82 9.62
CA VAL A 255 -2.88 4.80 9.62
C VAL A 255 -2.33 4.95 8.21
N VAL A 256 -2.88 4.21 7.25
CA VAL A 256 -2.45 4.26 5.85
C VAL A 256 -2.73 5.62 5.22
N ILE A 257 -3.92 6.20 5.46
CA ILE A 257 -4.26 7.56 5.00
C ILE A 257 -3.28 8.58 5.61
N PHE A 258 -3.00 8.48 6.91
CA PHE A 258 -2.04 9.34 7.58
C PHE A 258 -0.66 9.30 6.90
N MET A 259 -0.15 8.10 6.64
CA MET A 259 1.15 7.92 5.97
C MET A 259 1.18 8.56 4.59
N VAL A 260 0.15 8.30 3.78
CA VAL A 260 0.11 8.79 2.39
C VAL A 260 -0.09 10.30 2.33
N VAL A 261 -0.96 10.85 3.17
CA VAL A 261 -1.26 12.29 3.18
C VAL A 261 -0.08 13.09 3.70
N ILE A 262 0.54 12.68 4.80
CA ILE A 262 1.73 13.36 5.34
C ILE A 262 2.92 13.21 4.41
N GLY A 263 3.13 12.01 3.88
CA GLY A 263 4.24 11.75 2.98
C GLY A 263 4.13 12.49 1.66
N GLY A 264 2.95 12.52 1.05
CA GLY A 264 2.65 13.17 -0.22
C GLY A 264 1.82 12.29 -1.14
N ILE A 265 0.51 12.55 -1.18
CA ILE A 265 -0.44 11.83 -2.03
C ILE A 265 -0.09 12.00 -3.51
N GLY A 266 -0.20 10.92 -4.30
CA GLY A 266 0.09 10.94 -5.73
C GLY A 266 1.58 10.93 -6.08
N THR A 267 2.46 10.61 -5.12
CA THR A 267 3.89 10.36 -5.33
C THR A 267 4.26 8.96 -4.84
N ILE A 268 5.22 8.30 -5.49
CA ILE A 268 5.66 6.95 -5.05
C ILE A 268 6.50 7.08 -3.78
N GLU A 269 7.24 8.16 -3.65
CA GLU A 269 8.13 8.43 -2.52
C GLU A 269 7.37 8.80 -1.25
N GLY A 270 6.20 9.43 -1.40
CA GLY A 270 5.38 9.89 -0.27
C GLY A 270 5.13 8.82 0.78
N PRO A 271 4.57 7.65 0.44
CA PRO A 271 4.33 6.57 1.40
C PRO A 271 5.57 6.11 2.17
N PHE A 272 6.78 6.16 1.57
CA PHE A 272 8.03 5.84 2.28
C PHE A 272 8.31 6.84 3.40
N ILE A 273 8.19 8.13 3.09
CA ILE A 273 8.41 9.20 4.07
C ILE A 273 7.32 9.18 5.13
N GLY A 274 6.07 9.04 4.72
CA GLY A 274 4.94 8.97 5.65
C GLY A 274 5.02 7.77 6.59
N MET A 275 5.48 6.62 6.11
CA MET A 275 5.72 5.44 6.93
C MET A 275 6.81 5.71 7.97
N LEU A 276 7.95 6.31 7.58
CA LEU A 276 9.01 6.66 8.52
C LEU A 276 8.52 7.66 9.58
N VAL A 277 7.79 8.70 9.17
CA VAL A 277 7.19 9.67 10.09
C VAL A 277 6.23 8.99 11.06
N TYR A 278 5.34 8.13 10.56
CA TYR A 278 4.37 7.41 11.39
C TYR A 278 5.06 6.54 12.45
N ILE A 279 6.01 5.68 12.03
CA ILE A 279 6.70 4.78 12.96
C ILE A 279 7.49 5.59 14.01
N THR A 280 8.20 6.64 13.58
CA THR A 280 8.94 7.50 14.51
C THR A 280 8.02 8.16 15.52
N LEU A 281 6.90 8.74 15.08
CA LEU A 281 5.92 9.34 15.98
C LEU A 281 5.28 8.32 16.91
N ARG A 282 4.95 7.14 16.42
CA ARG A 282 4.39 6.05 17.23
C ARG A 282 5.35 5.63 18.33
N GLU A 283 6.62 5.39 18.01
CA GLU A 283 7.62 4.99 19.00
C GLU A 283 7.91 6.12 20.02
N LEU A 284 7.99 7.37 19.57
CA LEU A 284 8.22 8.52 20.46
C LEU A 284 7.02 8.83 21.36
N LEU A 285 5.81 8.53 20.90
CA LEU A 285 4.57 8.87 21.59
C LEU A 285 3.90 7.64 22.26
N ALA A 286 4.52 6.47 22.20
CA ALA A 286 3.97 5.21 22.73
C ALA A 286 3.61 5.30 24.21
N ASP A 287 4.41 6.04 25.01
CA ASP A 287 4.24 6.19 26.46
C ASP A 287 3.04 7.07 26.84
N TYR A 288 2.47 7.83 25.90
CA TYR A 288 1.37 8.75 26.16
C TYR A 288 -0.03 8.13 25.99
N GLY A 289 -0.12 6.81 25.79
CA GLY A 289 -1.39 6.08 25.66
C GLY A 289 -2.27 6.66 24.54
N THR A 290 -3.57 6.86 24.80
CA THR A 290 -4.54 7.35 23.80
C THR A 290 -4.23 8.77 23.27
N ILE A 291 -3.46 9.56 24.01
CA ILE A 291 -3.11 10.95 23.62
C ILE A 291 -2.30 10.96 22.32
N TYR A 292 -1.53 9.91 22.04
CA TYR A 292 -0.73 9.84 20.81
C TYR A 292 -1.60 9.96 19.54
N LEU A 293 -2.81 9.42 19.52
CA LEU A 293 -3.74 9.53 18.39
C LEU A 293 -4.18 10.97 18.15
N ILE A 294 -4.43 11.72 19.24
CA ILE A 294 -4.78 13.15 19.17
C ILE A 294 -3.60 13.94 18.60
N LEU A 295 -2.40 13.69 19.11
CA LEU A 295 -1.18 14.35 18.63
C LEU A 295 -0.91 14.05 17.16
N MET A 296 -1.06 12.79 16.75
CA MET A 296 -0.93 12.41 15.34
C MET A 296 -1.95 13.13 14.46
N GLY A 297 -3.21 13.21 14.89
CA GLY A 297 -4.25 13.94 14.17
C GLY A 297 -3.93 15.43 14.03
N MET A 298 -3.44 16.09 15.11
CA MET A 298 -3.01 17.48 15.07
C MET A 298 -1.82 17.71 14.14
N ILE A 299 -0.83 16.80 14.16
CA ILE A 299 0.32 16.85 13.24
C ILE A 299 -0.14 16.72 11.80
N ALA A 300 -1.06 15.77 11.52
CA ALA A 300 -1.62 15.60 10.18
C ALA A 300 -2.29 16.88 9.68
N ILE A 301 -3.13 17.50 10.50
CA ILE A 301 -3.81 18.77 10.19
C ILE A 301 -2.78 19.88 9.94
N ALA A 302 -1.78 20.01 10.80
CA ALA A 302 -0.74 21.03 10.67
C ALA A 302 0.08 20.86 9.37
N VAL A 303 0.42 19.61 9.01
CA VAL A 303 1.11 19.31 7.74
C VAL A 303 0.22 19.63 6.55
N MET A 304 -1.06 19.22 6.57
CA MET A 304 -2.00 19.51 5.47
C MET A 304 -2.21 21.01 5.25
N LEU A 305 -2.24 21.81 6.32
CA LEU A 305 -2.39 23.27 6.22
C LEU A 305 -1.13 23.96 5.69
N LYS A 306 0.07 23.49 6.06
CA LYS A 306 1.34 24.11 5.66
C LYS A 306 1.94 23.52 4.39
N ALA A 307 1.71 22.24 4.12
CA ALA A 307 2.23 21.50 2.98
C ALA A 307 1.12 20.63 2.37
N PRO A 308 0.16 21.21 1.63
CA PRO A 308 -0.98 20.48 1.08
C PRO A 308 -0.59 19.35 0.11
N SER A 309 0.63 19.42 -0.45
CA SER A 309 1.22 18.34 -1.28
C SER A 309 1.94 17.28 -0.46
N GLY A 310 1.90 17.33 0.88
CA GLY A 310 2.68 16.49 1.79
C GLY A 310 4.16 16.90 1.87
N ILE A 311 4.92 16.24 2.74
CA ILE A 311 6.34 16.54 2.98
C ILE A 311 7.16 16.35 1.68
N TRP A 312 6.95 15.23 0.98
CA TRP A 312 7.67 14.96 -0.27
C TRP A 312 7.27 15.92 -1.39
N GLY A 313 5.98 16.26 -1.50
CA GLY A 313 5.52 17.25 -2.48
C GLY A 313 6.18 18.60 -2.28
N TRP A 314 6.37 19.04 -1.06
CA TRP A 314 7.12 20.25 -0.74
C TRP A 314 8.59 20.14 -1.14
N VAL A 315 9.26 19.01 -0.88
CA VAL A 315 10.65 18.75 -1.29
C VAL A 315 10.78 18.77 -2.81
N VAL A 316 9.88 18.12 -3.54
CA VAL A 316 9.88 18.12 -5.02
C VAL A 316 9.72 19.52 -5.57
N GLN A 317 8.80 20.32 -5.03
CA GLN A 317 8.61 21.71 -5.48
C GLN A 317 9.83 22.59 -5.22
N ARG A 318 10.56 22.34 -4.14
CA ARG A 318 11.73 23.16 -3.76
C ARG A 318 13.01 22.76 -4.48
N TYR A 319 13.23 21.45 -4.73
CA TYR A 319 14.51 20.91 -5.19
C TYR A 319 14.42 20.17 -6.54
N ASP A 320 13.23 20.06 -7.14
CA ASP A 320 12.96 19.30 -8.38
C ASP A 320 13.51 17.86 -8.35
N LEU A 321 13.47 17.22 -7.17
CA LEU A 321 13.98 15.87 -6.95
C LEU A 321 12.91 14.84 -7.32
N GLN A 322 13.23 13.92 -8.24
CA GLN A 322 12.41 12.76 -8.59
C GLN A 322 13.27 11.50 -8.42
N LEU A 323 12.97 10.69 -7.41
CA LEU A 323 13.66 9.43 -7.14
C LEU A 323 13.08 8.31 -8.01
N PHE A 324 11.75 8.30 -8.17
CA PHE A 324 11.03 7.38 -9.04
C PHE A 324 10.43 8.15 -10.23
N PRO A 325 11.15 8.29 -11.36
CA PRO A 325 10.65 9.04 -12.51
C PRO A 325 9.50 8.29 -13.18
N VAL A 326 8.28 8.69 -12.92
CA VAL A 326 7.05 8.17 -13.55
C VAL A 326 6.68 9.00 -14.77
N GLY A 327 6.96 10.31 -14.73
CA GLY A 327 6.69 11.25 -15.81
C GLY A 327 7.73 11.19 -16.93
N ARG A 328 7.31 11.57 -18.14
CA ARG A 328 8.20 11.79 -19.29
C ARG A 328 8.54 13.28 -19.33
N ARG A 329 9.82 13.64 -19.26
CA ARG A 329 10.27 15.02 -19.45
C ARG A 329 10.75 15.20 -20.88
N LEU A 330 10.20 16.19 -21.56
CA LEU A 330 10.76 16.72 -22.81
C LEU A 330 11.91 17.67 -22.43
N VAL A 331 13.13 17.29 -22.79
CA VAL A 331 14.29 18.17 -22.70
C VAL A 331 14.52 18.73 -24.10
N LEU A 332 14.28 20.03 -24.24
CA LEU A 332 14.65 20.74 -25.47
C LEU A 332 16.17 20.83 -25.51
N ALA A 333 16.78 20.26 -26.54
CA ALA A 333 18.21 20.43 -26.75
C ALA A 333 18.53 21.95 -26.93
N PRO A 334 19.61 22.45 -26.31
CA PRO A 334 20.03 23.84 -26.54
C PRO A 334 20.20 24.06 -28.04
N PRO A 335 19.83 25.24 -28.56
CA PRO A 335 20.03 25.56 -29.98
C PRO A 335 21.48 25.33 -30.34
N THR A 336 21.72 24.56 -31.38
CA THR A 336 23.06 24.38 -31.96
C THR A 336 23.62 25.76 -32.29
N PRO A 337 24.85 26.11 -31.83
CA PRO A 337 25.46 27.38 -32.20
C PRO A 337 25.51 27.49 -33.72
N PRO A 338 25.25 28.68 -34.29
CA PRO A 338 25.32 28.88 -35.74
C PRO A 338 26.67 28.42 -36.23
N GLN A 339 26.66 27.50 -37.21
CA GLN A 339 27.89 27.15 -37.90
C GLN A 339 28.42 28.43 -38.56
N THR A 340 29.52 28.95 -38.04
CA THR A 340 30.28 30.00 -38.71
C THR A 340 30.73 29.44 -40.05
N SER A 341 30.10 29.87 -41.14
CA SER A 341 30.58 29.61 -42.48
C SER A 341 31.91 30.35 -42.61
N GLU A 342 33.01 29.63 -42.47
CA GLU A 342 34.29 30.09 -42.97
C GLU A 342 34.17 30.21 -44.52
N ARG A 343 34.22 31.43 -44.98
CA ARG A 343 34.58 31.75 -46.38
C ARG A 343 36.00 32.26 -46.42
#